data_f1a2c02ba05c6b2c7837bbac204ece91
#
_entry.id   f1a2c02ba05c6b2c7837bbac204ece91
#
_cell.length_a   1.000
_cell.length_b   1.000
_cell.length_c   1.000
_cell.angle_alpha   90.00
_cell.angle_beta   90.00
_cell.angle_gamma   90.00
#
_symmetry.space_group_name_H-M   'P 1'
#
loop_
_entity.id
_entity.type
_entity.pdbx_description
1 polymer ?
#
loop_
_entity_poly.entity_id
_entity_poly.type
_entity_poly.pdbx_seq_one_letter_code
_entity_poly.pdbx_strand_id
1 'polypeptide(L)'
;MNEQLINEQYQYILRLIGQKRLKEALTQLESFLWKCPEWSLRTRLEQIQTSYNYMLQYMRQGVEDPERKKLYQRLLADTLEITDQARITLLDSVSSHYYHQYRTRRTEELSPLTLEMLIHTLE
;
A
#
# COMPACT_ATOMS: atom_id res chain seq x y z
N MET A 1 -12.11 -2.86 -4.00
CA MET A 1 -11.53 -1.49 -4.01
C MET A 1 -11.16 -1.15 -5.43
N ASN A 2 -11.57 0.00 -5.93
CA ASN A 2 -11.26 0.43 -7.28
C ASN A 2 -10.03 1.35 -7.30
N GLU A 3 -9.51 1.62 -8.49
CA GLU A 3 -8.33 2.44 -8.70
C GLU A 3 -8.47 3.85 -8.10
N GLN A 4 -9.64 4.45 -8.24
CA GLN A 4 -9.89 5.79 -7.70
C GLN A 4 -9.77 5.82 -6.17
N LEU A 5 -10.36 4.85 -5.47
CA LEU A 5 -10.27 4.77 -4.02
C LEU A 5 -8.84 4.50 -3.54
N ILE A 6 -8.08 3.68 -4.27
CA ILE A 6 -6.67 3.43 -3.96
C ILE A 6 -5.89 4.74 -4.04
N ASN A 7 -6.06 5.49 -5.12
CA ASN A 7 -5.36 6.76 -5.31
C ASN A 7 -5.78 7.82 -4.28
N GLU A 8 -7.06 7.87 -3.93
CA GLU A 8 -7.55 8.80 -2.90
C GLU A 8 -6.96 8.51 -1.53
N GLN A 9 -6.93 7.24 -1.12
CA GLN A 9 -6.30 6.83 0.14
C GLN A 9 -4.80 7.10 0.14
N TYR A 10 -4.14 6.80 -0.98
CA TYR A 10 -2.73 7.10 -1.15
C TYR A 10 -2.44 8.59 -0.96
N GLN A 11 -3.19 9.45 -1.61
CA GLN A 11 -3.02 10.90 -1.49
C GLN A 11 -3.28 11.40 -0.07
N TYR A 12 -4.27 10.83 0.60
CA TYR A 12 -4.56 11.18 1.99
C TYR A 12 -3.41 10.82 2.92
N ILE A 13 -2.83 9.62 2.77
CA ILE A 13 -1.69 9.19 3.57
C ILE A 13 -0.48 10.09 3.30
N LEU A 14 -0.21 10.42 2.03
CA LEU A 14 0.87 11.34 1.68
C LEU A 14 0.70 12.70 2.35
N ARG A 15 -0.52 13.20 2.39
CA ARG A 15 -0.82 14.48 3.04
C ARG A 15 -0.51 14.42 4.53
N LEU A 16 -0.90 13.36 5.20
CA LEU A 16 -0.62 13.16 6.63
C LEU A 16 0.90 13.11 6.89
N ILE A 17 1.64 12.39 6.05
CA ILE A 17 3.10 12.33 6.15
C ILE A 17 3.71 13.73 5.96
N GLY A 18 3.24 14.47 4.97
CA GLY A 18 3.72 15.83 4.69
C GLY A 18 3.43 16.81 5.82
N GLN A 19 2.35 16.58 6.57
CA GLN A 19 1.98 17.38 7.74
C GLN A 19 2.65 16.90 9.03
N LYS A 20 3.53 15.91 8.95
CA LYS A 20 4.22 15.28 10.08
C LYS A 20 3.25 14.65 11.10
N ARG A 21 2.11 14.18 10.62
CA ARG A 21 1.10 13.48 11.43
C ARG A 21 1.31 11.98 11.30
N LEU A 22 2.47 11.52 11.77
CA LEU A 22 2.92 10.14 11.56
C LEU A 22 1.98 9.10 12.19
N LYS A 23 1.48 9.36 13.40
CA LYS A 23 0.55 8.44 14.07
C LYS A 23 -0.68 8.17 13.22
N GLU A 24 -1.28 9.22 12.68
CA GLU A 24 -2.47 9.10 11.84
C GLU A 24 -2.15 8.46 10.49
N ALA A 25 -0.99 8.80 9.93
CA ALA A 25 -0.52 8.18 8.69
C ALA A 25 -0.36 6.67 8.86
N LEU A 26 0.24 6.22 9.95
CA LEU A 26 0.41 4.79 10.25
C LEU A 26 -0.92 4.08 10.43
N THR A 27 -1.88 4.72 11.10
CA THR A 27 -3.22 4.16 11.27
C THR A 27 -3.94 4.00 9.92
N GLN A 28 -3.85 4.99 9.05
CA GLN A 28 -4.46 4.92 7.73
C GLN A 28 -3.74 3.91 6.83
N LEU A 29 -2.43 3.81 6.95
CA LEU A 29 -1.64 2.84 6.21
C LEU A 29 -1.98 1.41 6.63
N GLU A 30 -2.22 1.17 7.90
CA GLU A 30 -2.68 -0.12 8.39
C GLU A 30 -3.99 -0.54 7.71
N SER A 31 -4.98 0.35 7.67
CA SER A 31 -6.22 0.12 6.94
C SER A 31 -5.99 -0.14 5.46
N PHE A 32 -5.08 0.61 4.84
CA PHE A 32 -4.73 0.49 3.44
C PHE A 32 -4.14 -0.89 3.14
N LEU A 33 -3.24 -1.38 4.01
CA LEU A 33 -2.56 -2.66 3.85
C LEU A 33 -3.46 -3.87 4.14
N TRP A 34 -4.57 -3.71 4.85
CA TRP A 34 -5.51 -4.80 5.08
C TRP A 34 -6.00 -5.44 3.79
N LYS A 35 -6.11 -4.65 2.73
CA LYS A 35 -6.58 -5.10 1.42
C LYS A 35 -5.44 -5.50 0.49
N CYS A 36 -4.20 -5.35 0.94
CA CYS A 36 -3.02 -5.67 0.15
C CYS A 36 -2.68 -7.15 0.30
N PRO A 37 -2.47 -7.89 -0.81
CA PRO A 37 -2.16 -9.32 -0.75
C PRO A 37 -0.73 -9.61 -0.28
N GLU A 38 0.13 -8.61 -0.17
CA GLU A 38 1.55 -8.80 0.15
C GLU A 38 1.81 -8.69 1.65
N TRP A 39 2.11 -9.82 2.29
CA TRP A 39 2.36 -9.91 3.72
C TRP A 39 3.63 -9.17 4.17
N SER A 40 4.64 -9.10 3.31
CA SER A 40 5.90 -8.42 3.64
C SER A 40 5.70 -6.95 3.99
N LEU A 41 4.74 -6.29 3.35
CA LEU A 41 4.42 -4.88 3.64
C LEU A 41 3.81 -4.71 5.03
N ARG A 42 2.97 -5.64 5.46
CA ARG A 42 2.39 -5.62 6.81
C ARG A 42 3.47 -5.82 7.87
N THR A 43 4.40 -6.74 7.63
CA THR A 43 5.52 -6.99 8.54
C THR A 43 6.38 -5.74 8.67
N ARG A 44 6.68 -5.08 7.57
CA ARG A 44 7.43 -3.82 7.59
C ARG A 44 6.69 -2.72 8.33
N LEU A 45 5.38 -2.62 8.17
CA LEU A 45 4.57 -1.66 8.90
C LEU A 45 4.62 -1.91 10.41
N GLU A 46 4.51 -3.17 10.84
CA GLU A 46 4.62 -3.54 12.25
C GLU A 46 5.96 -3.11 12.83
N GLN A 47 7.04 -3.29 12.09
CA GLN A 47 8.37 -2.84 12.51
C GLN A 47 8.43 -1.33 12.68
N ILE A 48 7.83 -0.58 11.76
CA ILE A 48 7.76 0.88 11.85
C ILE A 48 6.92 1.31 13.05
N GLN A 49 5.78 0.67 13.28
CA GLN A 49 4.91 0.97 14.43
C GLN A 49 5.63 0.71 15.75
N THR A 50 6.38 -0.39 15.85
CA THR A 50 7.17 -0.71 17.02
C THR A 50 8.25 0.36 17.27
N SER A 51 8.96 0.76 16.24
CA SER A 51 9.99 1.80 16.34
C SER A 51 9.38 3.16 16.72
N TYR A 52 8.21 3.46 16.18
CA TYR A 52 7.48 4.69 16.50
C TYR A 52 7.07 4.73 17.97
N ASN A 53 6.52 3.63 18.48
CA ASN A 53 6.13 3.53 19.89
C ASN A 53 7.34 3.66 20.82
N TYR A 54 8.46 3.05 20.44
CA TYR A 54 9.71 3.20 21.18
C TYR A 54 10.17 4.65 21.22
N MET A 55 10.12 5.35 20.10
CA MET A 55 10.46 6.76 20.01
C MET A 55 9.57 7.62 20.92
N LEU A 56 8.25 7.33 20.96
CA LEU A 56 7.32 8.05 21.84
C LEU A 56 7.65 7.88 23.30
N GLN A 57 8.05 6.68 23.73
CA GLN A 57 8.49 6.45 25.10
C GLN A 57 9.73 7.27 25.43
N TYR A 58 10.65 7.36 24.48
CA TYR A 58 11.86 8.17 24.64
C TYR A 58 11.52 9.66 24.80
N MET A 59 10.54 10.15 24.04
CA MET A 59 10.06 11.53 24.15
C MET A 59 9.45 11.83 25.52
N ARG A 60 8.73 10.87 26.09
CA ARG A 60 8.11 11.02 27.43
C ARG A 60 9.13 11.15 28.53
N GLN A 61 10.34 10.63 28.34
CA GLN A 61 11.43 10.72 29.30
C GLN A 61 12.16 12.06 29.25
N GLY A 62 11.77 12.95 28.31
CA GLY A 62 12.33 14.29 28.21
C GLY A 62 13.76 14.37 27.69
N VAL A 63 14.26 13.29 27.10
CA VAL A 63 15.62 13.25 26.56
C VAL A 63 15.63 13.85 25.15
N GLU A 64 16.25 15.01 24.98
CA GLU A 64 16.54 15.56 23.66
C GLU A 64 17.81 14.92 23.12
N ASP A 65 17.66 14.07 22.13
CA ASP A 65 18.76 13.33 21.52
C ASP A 65 18.75 13.61 20.01
N PRO A 66 19.90 14.00 19.40
CA PRO A 66 20.01 14.11 17.94
C PRO A 66 19.64 12.82 17.20
N GLU A 67 19.86 11.67 17.82
CA GLU A 67 19.49 10.37 17.27
C GLU A 67 17.97 10.24 17.09
N ARG A 68 17.18 10.88 17.95
CA ARG A 68 15.73 10.89 17.86
C ARG A 68 15.23 11.56 16.57
N LYS A 69 15.85 12.69 16.20
CA LYS A 69 15.51 13.38 14.95
C LYS A 69 15.81 12.52 13.74
N LYS A 70 16.94 11.83 13.75
CA LYS A 70 17.31 10.91 12.68
C LYS A 70 16.35 9.74 12.60
N LEU A 71 15.97 9.18 13.75
CA LEU A 71 14.99 8.09 13.79
C LEU A 71 13.65 8.53 13.25
N TYR A 72 13.17 9.71 13.64
CA TYR A 72 11.90 10.25 13.16
C TYR A 72 11.91 10.43 11.64
N GLN A 73 12.99 11.01 11.10
CA GLN A 73 13.14 11.18 9.65
C GLN A 73 13.17 9.85 8.91
N ARG A 74 13.84 8.84 9.48
CA ARG A 74 13.85 7.49 8.93
C ARG A 74 12.46 6.87 8.93
N LEU A 75 11.71 7.04 10.01
CA LEU A 75 10.33 6.53 10.10
C LEU A 75 9.42 7.18 9.05
N LEU A 76 9.56 8.48 8.82
CA LEU A 76 8.82 9.16 7.76
C LEU A 76 9.17 8.61 6.38
N ALA A 77 10.45 8.42 6.10
CA ALA A 77 10.92 7.89 4.82
C ALA A 77 10.45 6.45 4.61
N ASP A 78 10.54 5.62 5.62
CA ASP A 78 10.10 4.22 5.55
C ASP A 78 8.59 4.13 5.38
N THR A 79 7.83 4.99 6.04
CA THR A 79 6.37 5.06 5.90
C THR A 79 5.99 5.46 4.49
N LEU A 80 6.68 6.45 3.92
CA LEU A 80 6.46 6.88 2.54
C LEU A 80 6.74 5.74 1.55
N GLU A 81 7.85 5.04 1.73
CA GLU A 81 8.21 3.91 0.86
C GLU A 81 7.17 2.81 0.88
N ILE A 82 6.69 2.41 2.07
CA ILE A 82 5.65 1.38 2.19
C ILE A 82 4.34 1.86 1.55
N THR A 83 4.00 3.13 1.72
CA THR A 83 2.79 3.72 1.11
C THR A 83 2.85 3.63 -0.41
N ASP A 84 4.00 3.95 -1.01
CA ASP A 84 4.21 3.85 -2.45
C ASP A 84 4.11 2.40 -2.92
N GLN A 85 4.75 1.46 -2.22
CA GLN A 85 4.71 0.05 -2.57
C GLN A 85 3.31 -0.54 -2.42
N ALA A 86 2.58 -0.15 -1.39
CA ALA A 86 1.20 -0.58 -1.19
C ALA A 86 0.31 -0.12 -2.32
N ARG A 87 0.46 1.13 -2.77
CA ARG A 87 -0.29 1.64 -3.91
C ARG A 87 -0.04 0.82 -5.17
N ILE A 88 1.24 0.57 -5.49
CA ILE A 88 1.63 -0.21 -6.68
C ILE A 88 1.03 -1.62 -6.61
N THR A 89 1.17 -2.29 -5.47
CA THR A 89 0.67 -3.66 -5.29
C THR A 89 -0.84 -3.73 -5.40
N LEU A 90 -1.56 -2.77 -4.81
CA LEU A 90 -3.02 -2.72 -4.89
C LEU A 90 -3.51 -2.41 -6.31
N LEU A 91 -2.84 -1.51 -7.03
CA LEU A 91 -3.19 -1.21 -8.42
C LEU A 91 -2.95 -2.42 -9.33
N ASP A 92 -1.86 -3.13 -9.13
CA ASP A 92 -1.58 -4.37 -9.87
C ASP A 92 -2.63 -5.44 -9.59
N SER A 93 -3.04 -5.58 -8.35
CA SER A 93 -4.08 -6.54 -7.95
C SER A 93 -5.42 -6.23 -8.63
N VAL A 94 -5.80 -4.95 -8.68
CA VAL A 94 -7.03 -4.52 -9.35
C VAL A 94 -6.95 -4.78 -10.86
N SER A 95 -5.85 -4.42 -11.49
CA SER A 95 -5.63 -4.64 -12.92
C SER A 95 -5.69 -6.12 -13.28
N SER A 96 -5.04 -6.97 -12.50
CA SER A 96 -5.05 -8.42 -12.69
C SER A 96 -6.47 -8.98 -12.55
N HIS A 97 -7.24 -8.48 -11.57
CA HIS A 97 -8.61 -8.91 -11.35
C HIS A 97 -9.51 -8.53 -12.53
N TYR A 98 -9.43 -7.30 -13.02
CA TYR A 98 -10.18 -6.85 -14.19
C TYR A 98 -9.84 -7.66 -15.43
N TYR A 99 -8.59 -7.89 -15.70
CA TYR A 99 -8.14 -8.69 -16.83
C TYR A 99 -8.71 -10.10 -16.78
N HIS A 100 -8.69 -10.71 -15.60
CA HIS A 100 -9.19 -12.06 -15.39
C HIS A 100 -10.71 -12.14 -15.60
N GLN A 101 -11.46 -11.19 -15.06
CA GLN A 101 -12.91 -11.11 -15.25
C GLN A 101 -13.29 -10.88 -16.70
N TYR A 102 -12.59 -10.00 -17.38
CA TYR A 102 -12.84 -9.71 -18.79
C TYR A 102 -12.59 -10.94 -19.64
N ARG A 103 -11.53 -11.66 -19.40
CA ARG A 103 -11.17 -12.88 -20.13
C ARG A 103 -12.23 -13.96 -19.91
N THR A 104 -12.70 -14.15 -18.69
CA THR A 104 -13.72 -15.14 -18.35
C THR A 104 -15.05 -14.83 -19.02
N ARG A 105 -15.49 -13.59 -18.98
CA ARG A 105 -16.73 -13.15 -19.65
C ARG A 105 -16.71 -13.40 -21.13
N ARG A 106 -15.63 -13.03 -21.80
CA ARG A 106 -15.46 -13.25 -23.24
C ARG A 106 -15.48 -14.73 -23.59
N THR A 107 -14.93 -15.56 -22.75
CA THR A 107 -14.87 -17.00 -22.93
C THR A 107 -16.26 -17.62 -22.91
N GLU A 108 -17.17 -17.12 -22.09
CA GLU A 108 -18.56 -17.61 -22.01
C GLU A 108 -19.44 -17.16 -23.18
N GLU A 109 -19.14 -16.04 -23.79
CA GLU A 109 -19.95 -15.44 -24.87
C GLU A 109 -19.52 -15.86 -26.27
N LEU A 110 -18.35 -16.46 -26.45
CA LEU A 110 -17.77 -16.77 -27.76
C LEU A 110 -17.90 -18.27 -28.11
N SER A 111 -18.09 -18.56 -29.42
CA SER A 111 -18.01 -19.91 -29.90
C SER A 111 -16.61 -20.50 -29.72
N PRO A 112 -16.46 -21.85 -29.65
CA PRO A 112 -15.15 -22.47 -29.46
C PRO A 112 -14.10 -22.05 -30.49
N LEU A 113 -14.50 -21.85 -31.72
CA LEU A 113 -13.60 -21.44 -32.81
C LEU A 113 -13.10 -20.01 -32.61
N THR A 114 -14.01 -19.11 -32.23
CA THR A 114 -13.66 -17.71 -31.96
C THR A 114 -12.78 -17.62 -30.71
N LEU A 115 -13.00 -18.49 -29.75
CA LEU A 115 -12.20 -18.59 -28.54
C LEU A 115 -10.75 -18.94 -28.83
N GLU A 116 -10.51 -19.93 -29.69
CA GLU A 116 -9.17 -20.32 -30.13
C GLU A 116 -8.44 -19.16 -30.81
N MET A 117 -9.13 -18.48 -31.71
CA MET A 117 -8.58 -17.32 -32.41
C MET A 117 -8.22 -16.21 -31.42
N LEU A 118 -9.05 -15.96 -30.41
CA LEU A 118 -8.82 -14.96 -29.41
C LEU A 118 -7.61 -15.31 -28.53
N ILE A 119 -7.48 -16.56 -28.13
CA ILE A 119 -6.34 -17.04 -27.35
C ILE A 119 -5.04 -16.84 -28.12
N HIS A 120 -5.01 -17.19 -29.40
CA HIS A 120 -3.84 -16.99 -30.25
C HIS A 120 -3.49 -15.50 -30.40
N THR A 121 -4.47 -14.64 -30.45
CA THR A 121 -4.25 -13.18 -30.57
C THR A 121 -3.70 -12.58 -29.27
N LEU A 122 -4.08 -13.16 -28.11
CA LEU A 122 -3.66 -12.67 -26.79
C LEU A 122 -2.30 -13.22 -26.34
N GLU A 123 -1.87 -14.31 -26.94
CA GLU A 123 -0.52 -14.86 -26.70
C GLU A 123 0.52 -14.11 -27.50
#